data_5254f7b52c7ce3b0eb8ad9ccad7e51b4
#
_entry.id   5254f7b52c7ce3b0eb8ad9ccad7e51b4
#
_cell.length_a   1.000
_cell.length_b   1.000
_cell.length_c   1.000
_cell.angle_alpha   90.00
_cell.angle_beta   90.00
_cell.angle_gamma   90.00
#
_symmetry.space_group_name_H-M   'P 1'
#
loop_
_entity.id
_entity.type
_entity.pdbx_description
1 polymer ?
#
loop_
_entity_poly.entity_id
_entity_poly.type
_entity_poly.pdbx_seq_one_letter_code
_entity_poly.pdbx_strand_id
1 'polypeptide(L)'
;MKIIPIHVKTERALRSFNFYLVQHSNELILIDAGYDTEDCWNGLVEALQTHLLQLSDLTAIVLTHHHPDHVGLVNRIRKQIDVPLYVHPESVHRLTREPTFMEMRINFYKALYQQAGCGAFGEKQIDRLQRSKETNIGNRIEGELTLIDVSKPLFDFDLVETPGHAPDQIALQYDDILISGDLLIHHISSNALIEPDKHGNRLFTMQQHIDSLQTVQQLDVQTVYPGHGSVITNHQTLIQERLLGIQQKAEHLRELMLQKPMTANELAITMYQKRYETQFPLVMSEIIGHLDYMESKNMTVKTEKGGIFEFEPVFDHVK
;
A
#
# COMPACT_ATOMS: atom_id res chain seq x y z
N MET A 1 -12.61 -19.76 14.62
CA MET A 1 -12.63 -18.31 14.29
C MET A 1 -13.82 -17.98 13.41
N LYS A 2 -14.43 -16.77 13.55
CA LYS A 2 -15.50 -16.30 12.67
C LYS A 2 -15.11 -14.92 12.14
N ILE A 3 -15.04 -14.77 10.81
CA ILE A 3 -14.80 -13.49 10.13
C ILE A 3 -16.14 -12.93 9.68
N ILE A 4 -16.37 -11.66 10.00
CA ILE A 4 -17.56 -10.89 9.60
C ILE A 4 -17.04 -9.76 8.69
N PRO A 5 -17.17 -9.89 7.37
CA PRO A 5 -16.73 -8.87 6.43
C PRO A 5 -17.65 -7.64 6.48
N ILE A 6 -17.03 -6.47 6.43
CA ILE A 6 -17.70 -5.19 6.23
C ILE A 6 -17.25 -4.66 4.87
N HIS A 7 -18.17 -4.66 3.89
CA HIS A 7 -17.91 -4.24 2.52
C HIS A 7 -18.66 -2.95 2.21
N VAL A 8 -17.96 -1.82 2.19
CA VAL A 8 -18.53 -0.52 1.87
C VAL A 8 -18.23 -0.17 0.43
N LYS A 9 -19.25 -0.17 -0.42
CA LYS A 9 -19.11 0.10 -1.87
C LYS A 9 -18.62 1.53 -2.13
N THR A 10 -17.81 1.69 -3.18
CA THR A 10 -17.37 2.98 -3.68
C THR A 10 -17.36 3.00 -5.20
N GLU A 11 -17.64 4.14 -5.81
CA GLU A 11 -17.56 4.37 -7.26
C GLU A 11 -16.09 4.49 -7.76
N ARG A 12 -15.12 4.45 -6.85
CA ARG A 12 -13.68 4.50 -7.19
C ARG A 12 -13.21 3.18 -7.78
N ALA A 13 -12.03 3.18 -8.38
CA ALA A 13 -11.40 1.98 -8.95
C ALA A 13 -11.24 0.82 -7.96
N LEU A 14 -11.16 1.10 -6.68
CA LEU A 14 -11.09 0.11 -5.59
C LEU A 14 -12.38 -0.69 -5.40
N ARG A 15 -13.54 -0.19 -5.86
CA ARG A 15 -14.89 -0.79 -5.78
C ARG A 15 -15.48 -0.89 -4.38
N SER A 16 -14.69 -1.13 -3.35
CA SER A 16 -15.12 -1.16 -1.95
C SER A 16 -13.98 -0.84 -1.01
N PHE A 17 -14.31 -0.42 0.21
CA PHE A 17 -13.42 -0.46 1.37
C PHE A 17 -13.84 -1.67 2.20
N ASN A 18 -12.90 -2.59 2.44
CA ASN A 18 -13.16 -3.81 3.18
C ASN A 18 -12.39 -3.75 4.50
N PHE A 19 -13.07 -4.08 5.57
CA PHE A 19 -12.49 -4.28 6.88
C PHE A 19 -13.28 -5.35 7.63
N TYR A 20 -12.75 -5.90 8.71
CA TYR A 20 -13.23 -7.19 9.18
C TYR A 20 -13.38 -7.20 10.69
N LEU A 21 -14.58 -7.61 11.20
CA LEU A 21 -14.70 -8.03 12.57
C LEU A 21 -14.34 -9.51 12.67
N VAL A 22 -13.45 -9.85 13.58
CA VAL A 22 -13.03 -11.23 13.83
C VAL A 22 -13.41 -11.60 15.26
N GLN A 23 -14.27 -12.62 15.39
CA GLN A 23 -14.58 -13.25 16.67
C GLN A 23 -13.71 -14.50 16.84
N HIS A 24 -12.83 -14.49 17.80
CA HIS A 24 -11.96 -15.62 18.11
C HIS A 24 -11.71 -15.72 19.62
N SER A 25 -11.93 -16.90 20.18
CA SER A 25 -11.86 -17.13 21.63
C SER A 25 -12.77 -16.13 22.37
N ASN A 26 -12.23 -15.26 23.22
CA ASN A 26 -12.95 -14.20 23.93
C ASN A 26 -12.72 -12.81 23.35
N GLU A 27 -12.12 -12.74 22.16
CA GLU A 27 -11.76 -11.48 21.50
C GLU A 27 -12.75 -11.14 20.41
N LEU A 28 -13.04 -9.84 20.27
CA LEU A 28 -13.67 -9.22 19.10
C LEU A 28 -12.69 -8.19 18.53
N ILE A 29 -12.04 -8.55 17.45
CA ILE A 29 -10.96 -7.78 16.85
C ILE A 29 -11.49 -7.08 15.60
N LEU A 30 -11.21 -5.79 15.45
CA LEU A 30 -11.42 -5.07 14.19
C LEU A 30 -10.11 -5.04 13.42
N ILE A 31 -10.06 -5.68 12.25
CA ILE A 31 -8.91 -5.62 11.34
C ILE A 31 -9.20 -4.60 10.25
N ASP A 32 -8.39 -3.55 10.23
CA ASP A 32 -8.60 -2.28 9.54
C ASP A 32 -9.88 -1.55 9.98
N ALA A 33 -10.04 -0.29 9.58
CA ALA A 33 -11.13 0.57 10.05
C ALA A 33 -11.72 1.44 8.92
N GLY A 34 -11.62 0.99 7.68
CA GLY A 34 -12.19 1.67 6.52
C GLY A 34 -11.71 3.12 6.35
N TYR A 35 -12.44 3.88 5.55
CA TYR A 35 -12.21 5.31 5.33
C TYR A 35 -13.07 6.15 6.30
N ASP A 36 -12.62 7.35 6.69
CA ASP A 36 -13.40 8.24 7.57
C ASP A 36 -14.59 8.85 6.82
N THR A 37 -15.64 8.05 6.66
CA THR A 37 -16.91 8.43 6.04
C THR A 37 -18.08 7.87 6.82
N GLU A 38 -19.26 8.50 6.66
CA GLU A 38 -20.49 7.98 7.26
C GLU A 38 -20.83 6.59 6.72
N ASP A 39 -20.54 6.29 5.45
CA ASP A 39 -20.82 4.98 4.87
C ASP A 39 -20.01 3.88 5.55
N CYS A 40 -18.70 4.10 5.82
CA CYS A 40 -17.88 3.15 6.55
C CYS A 40 -18.31 3.01 8.02
N TRP A 41 -18.67 4.13 8.66
CA TRP A 41 -19.21 4.10 10.01
C TRP A 41 -20.52 3.31 10.10
N ASN A 42 -21.46 3.59 9.22
CA ASN A 42 -22.74 2.89 9.17
C ASN A 42 -22.54 1.40 8.88
N GLY A 43 -21.63 1.05 7.98
CA GLY A 43 -21.27 -0.35 7.71
C GLY A 43 -20.75 -1.09 8.95
N LEU A 44 -19.89 -0.44 9.75
CA LEU A 44 -19.42 -1.00 11.03
C LEU A 44 -20.58 -1.21 12.01
N VAL A 45 -21.44 -0.18 12.20
CA VAL A 45 -22.56 -0.24 13.12
C VAL A 45 -23.59 -1.30 12.70
N GLU A 46 -23.90 -1.39 11.41
CA GLU A 46 -24.81 -2.41 10.87
C GLU A 46 -24.26 -3.82 11.08
N ALA A 47 -22.96 -4.04 10.83
CA ALA A 47 -22.33 -5.34 11.06
C ALA A 47 -22.38 -5.74 12.53
N LEU A 48 -22.07 -4.83 13.45
CA LEU A 48 -22.18 -5.08 14.89
C LEU A 48 -23.61 -5.45 15.28
N GLN A 49 -24.61 -4.64 14.88
CA GLN A 49 -26.02 -4.87 15.20
C GLN A 49 -26.54 -6.20 14.64
N THR A 50 -26.19 -6.52 13.38
CA THR A 50 -26.60 -7.78 12.72
C THR A 50 -26.10 -9.01 13.48
N HIS A 51 -24.96 -8.88 14.13
CA HIS A 51 -24.37 -9.97 14.92
C HIS A 51 -24.62 -9.85 16.42
N LEU A 52 -25.55 -8.98 16.85
CA LEU A 52 -25.88 -8.75 18.26
C LEU A 52 -24.67 -8.31 19.11
N LEU A 53 -23.77 -7.53 18.51
CA LEU A 53 -22.57 -6.98 19.11
C LEU A 53 -22.71 -5.48 19.29
N GLN A 54 -21.91 -4.94 20.21
CA GLN A 54 -21.81 -3.50 20.48
C GLN A 54 -20.38 -3.02 20.21
N LEU A 55 -20.21 -1.72 19.99
CA LEU A 55 -18.88 -1.14 19.80
C LEU A 55 -17.97 -1.38 21.02
N SER A 56 -18.58 -1.38 22.23
CA SER A 56 -17.89 -1.68 23.49
C SER A 56 -17.37 -3.12 23.62
N ASP A 57 -17.80 -4.03 22.74
CA ASP A 57 -17.34 -5.42 22.75
C ASP A 57 -16.00 -5.57 22.02
N LEU A 58 -15.57 -4.52 21.28
CA LEU A 58 -14.25 -4.53 20.64
C LEU A 58 -13.14 -4.59 21.67
N THR A 59 -12.28 -5.60 21.54
CA THR A 59 -11.12 -5.82 22.41
C THR A 59 -9.82 -5.33 21.81
N ALA A 60 -9.75 -5.19 20.47
CA ALA A 60 -8.57 -4.69 19.75
C ALA A 60 -8.95 -4.12 18.38
N ILE A 61 -8.10 -3.20 17.90
CA ILE A 61 -8.03 -2.81 16.49
C ILE A 61 -6.63 -3.19 16.01
N VAL A 62 -6.52 -3.86 14.86
CA VAL A 62 -5.26 -4.23 14.21
C VAL A 62 -5.24 -3.61 12.83
N LEU A 63 -4.19 -2.86 12.49
CA LEU A 63 -4.03 -2.30 11.15
C LEU A 63 -3.13 -3.17 10.29
N THR A 64 -3.56 -3.43 9.05
CA THR A 64 -2.70 -4.07 8.05
C THR A 64 -1.62 -3.10 7.56
N HIS A 65 -1.94 -1.82 7.40
CA HIS A 65 -1.02 -0.75 7.04
C HIS A 65 -1.64 0.65 7.28
N HIS A 66 -0.85 1.71 7.05
CA HIS A 66 -1.16 3.08 7.46
C HIS A 66 -2.05 3.90 6.52
N HIS A 67 -2.53 3.37 5.40
CA HIS A 67 -3.27 4.17 4.42
C HIS A 67 -4.64 4.65 4.96
N PRO A 68 -5.14 5.82 4.50
CA PRO A 68 -6.33 6.45 5.07
C PRO A 68 -7.60 5.61 5.02
N ASP A 69 -7.71 4.73 4.04
CA ASP A 69 -8.84 3.83 3.83
C ASP A 69 -8.77 2.54 4.65
N HIS A 70 -7.73 2.40 5.47
CA HIS A 70 -7.56 1.32 6.45
C HIS A 70 -7.60 1.84 7.89
N VAL A 71 -7.36 3.14 8.11
CA VAL A 71 -7.25 3.72 9.45
C VAL A 71 -8.33 4.72 9.79
N GLY A 72 -9.22 5.01 8.84
CA GLY A 72 -10.10 6.18 8.87
C GLY A 72 -10.97 6.30 10.12
N LEU A 73 -11.63 5.23 10.54
CA LEU A 73 -12.53 5.26 11.69
C LEU A 73 -11.85 5.13 13.06
N VAL A 74 -10.52 4.88 13.11
CA VAL A 74 -9.80 4.61 14.37
C VAL A 74 -10.06 5.68 15.42
N ASN A 75 -9.86 6.95 15.09
CA ASN A 75 -10.07 8.05 16.03
C ASN A 75 -11.55 8.18 16.45
N ARG A 76 -12.49 7.94 15.52
CA ARG A 76 -13.93 7.98 15.82
C ARG A 76 -14.35 6.87 16.77
N ILE A 77 -13.79 5.67 16.62
CA ILE A 77 -14.01 4.53 17.53
C ILE A 77 -13.41 4.84 18.91
N ARG A 78 -12.14 5.26 18.96
CA ARG A 78 -11.41 5.51 20.21
C ARG A 78 -11.93 6.70 21.01
N LYS A 79 -12.69 7.61 20.40
CA LYS A 79 -13.44 8.64 21.12
C LYS A 79 -14.63 8.09 21.90
N GLN A 80 -15.13 6.90 21.56
CA GLN A 80 -16.31 6.30 22.21
C GLN A 80 -15.95 5.16 23.16
N ILE A 81 -14.85 4.44 22.90
CA ILE A 81 -14.38 3.33 23.72
C ILE A 81 -12.87 3.39 23.86
N ASP A 82 -12.37 2.89 24.98
CA ASP A 82 -10.93 2.67 25.18
C ASP A 82 -10.55 1.29 24.64
N VAL A 83 -9.92 1.28 23.47
CA VAL A 83 -9.53 0.06 22.76
C VAL A 83 -8.09 0.16 22.28
N PRO A 84 -7.23 -0.86 22.52
CA PRO A 84 -5.86 -0.88 22.05
C PRO A 84 -5.79 -0.93 20.53
N LEU A 85 -4.82 -0.20 19.96
CA LEU A 85 -4.54 -0.15 18.53
C LEU A 85 -3.18 -0.77 18.24
N TYR A 86 -3.19 -1.91 17.56
CA TYR A 86 -2.00 -2.65 17.16
C TYR A 86 -1.54 -2.23 15.78
N VAL A 87 -0.28 -1.83 15.67
CA VAL A 87 0.29 -1.29 14.43
C VAL A 87 1.72 -1.78 14.20
N HIS A 88 2.09 -1.94 12.94
CA HIS A 88 3.48 -2.22 12.58
C HIS A 88 4.40 -1.06 12.99
N PRO A 89 5.63 -1.29 13.50
CA PRO A 89 6.54 -0.23 13.93
C PRO A 89 6.82 0.84 12.85
N GLU A 90 6.93 0.45 11.59
CA GLU A 90 7.18 1.38 10.47
C GLU A 90 5.99 2.31 10.16
N SER A 91 4.78 2.02 10.68
CA SER A 91 3.61 2.89 10.49
C SER A 91 3.59 4.11 11.40
N VAL A 92 4.29 4.06 12.54
CA VAL A 92 4.16 5.05 13.64
C VAL A 92 4.30 6.48 13.15
N HIS A 93 5.39 6.82 12.46
CA HIS A 93 5.66 8.18 11.97
C HIS A 93 4.59 8.69 10.98
N ARG A 94 3.99 7.77 10.22
CA ARG A 94 2.93 8.04 9.25
C ARG A 94 1.59 8.26 9.93
N LEU A 95 1.24 7.38 10.85
CA LEU A 95 -0.01 7.45 11.62
C LEU A 95 -0.07 8.67 12.55
N THR A 96 1.03 8.95 13.25
CA THR A 96 1.13 10.12 14.14
C THR A 96 1.40 11.43 13.38
N ARG A 97 1.67 11.33 12.06
CA ARG A 97 2.03 12.46 11.19
C ARG A 97 3.18 13.28 11.77
N GLU A 98 4.21 12.57 12.22
CA GLU A 98 5.37 13.17 12.85
C GLU A 98 5.97 14.28 11.96
N PRO A 99 6.10 15.53 12.47
CA PRO A 99 6.45 16.69 11.62
C PRO A 99 7.79 16.55 10.89
N THR A 100 8.80 15.99 11.57
CA THR A 100 10.15 15.79 11.00
C THR A 100 10.14 14.74 9.90
N PHE A 101 9.42 13.65 10.10
CA PHE A 101 9.22 12.62 9.09
C PHE A 101 8.46 13.17 7.87
N MET A 102 7.37 13.91 8.10
CA MET A 102 6.58 14.48 7.01
C MET A 102 7.39 15.49 6.17
N GLU A 103 8.25 16.30 6.80
CA GLU A 103 9.16 17.21 6.10
C GLU A 103 10.22 16.44 5.28
N MET A 104 10.85 15.46 5.90
CA MET A 104 11.81 14.58 5.24
C MET A 104 11.19 13.90 4.01
N ARG A 105 9.95 13.38 4.15
CA ARG A 105 9.21 12.73 3.08
C ARG A 105 8.90 13.68 1.91
N ILE A 106 8.55 14.94 2.19
CA ILE A 106 8.36 15.98 1.15
C ILE A 106 9.67 16.24 0.41
N ASN A 107 10.79 16.39 1.14
CA ASN A 107 12.11 16.61 0.54
C ASN A 107 12.57 15.42 -0.30
N PHE A 108 12.27 14.19 0.15
CA PHE A 108 12.50 12.96 -0.62
C PHE A 108 11.75 13.02 -1.97
N TYR A 109 10.45 13.30 -1.98
CA TYR A 109 9.70 13.38 -3.24
C TYR A 109 10.13 14.55 -4.13
N LYS A 110 10.56 15.67 -3.54
CA LYS A 110 11.11 16.80 -4.32
C LYS A 110 12.34 16.36 -5.10
N ALA A 111 13.29 15.69 -4.46
CA ALA A 111 14.47 15.13 -5.13
C ALA A 111 14.10 14.06 -6.16
N LEU A 112 13.20 13.15 -5.80
CA LEU A 112 12.74 12.07 -6.68
C LEU A 112 12.12 12.62 -7.98
N TYR A 113 11.20 13.58 -7.89
CA TYR A 113 10.52 14.14 -9.07
C TYR A 113 11.44 15.02 -9.92
N GLN A 114 12.42 15.68 -9.29
CA GLN A 114 13.47 16.39 -10.01
C GLN A 114 14.33 15.40 -10.82
N GLN A 115 14.82 14.34 -10.19
CA GLN A 115 15.64 13.31 -10.84
C GLN A 115 14.86 12.55 -11.93
N ALA A 116 13.55 12.42 -11.78
CA ALA A 116 12.67 11.80 -12.77
C ALA A 116 12.31 12.71 -13.95
N GLY A 117 12.69 14.01 -13.91
CA GLY A 117 12.40 14.98 -14.97
C GLY A 117 10.94 15.46 -15.00
N CYS A 118 10.23 15.46 -13.84
CA CYS A 118 8.78 15.72 -13.79
C CYS A 118 8.39 17.20 -13.97
N GLY A 119 9.33 18.18 -13.87
CA GLY A 119 9.07 19.59 -14.09
C GLY A 119 7.86 20.11 -13.30
N ALA A 120 7.00 20.88 -13.96
CA ALA A 120 5.84 21.53 -13.33
C ALA A 120 4.84 20.55 -12.66
N PHE A 121 4.70 19.32 -13.14
CA PHE A 121 3.85 18.31 -12.49
C PHE A 121 4.43 17.85 -11.15
N GLY A 122 5.75 17.67 -11.09
CA GLY A 122 6.45 17.37 -9.83
C GLY A 122 6.30 18.52 -8.84
N GLU A 123 6.52 19.76 -9.25
CA GLU A 123 6.34 20.95 -8.41
C GLU A 123 4.91 21.05 -7.85
N LYS A 124 3.89 20.89 -8.72
CA LYS A 124 2.49 20.89 -8.30
C LYS A 124 2.19 19.80 -7.27
N GLN A 125 2.79 18.64 -7.40
CA GLN A 125 2.61 17.56 -6.42
C GLN A 125 3.30 17.89 -5.09
N ILE A 126 4.48 18.50 -5.10
CA ILE A 126 5.16 18.95 -3.88
C ILE A 126 4.33 20.01 -3.17
N ASP A 127 3.80 21.00 -3.87
CA ASP A 127 2.89 22.02 -3.30
C ASP A 127 1.64 21.37 -2.65
N ARG A 128 1.12 20.31 -3.27
CA ARG A 128 0.00 19.53 -2.71
C ARG A 128 0.41 18.83 -1.42
N LEU A 129 1.59 18.21 -1.38
CA LEU A 129 2.09 17.54 -0.17
C LEU A 129 2.35 18.51 0.96
N GLN A 130 2.92 19.71 0.67
CA GLN A 130 3.12 20.78 1.66
C GLN A 130 1.79 21.23 2.26
N ARG A 131 0.80 21.55 1.43
CA ARG A 131 -0.56 21.89 1.89
C ARG A 131 -1.20 20.76 2.70
N SER A 132 -1.07 19.52 2.24
CA SER A 132 -1.60 18.36 2.94
C SER A 132 -0.95 18.13 4.32
N LYS A 133 0.33 18.46 4.48
CA LYS A 133 1.01 18.42 5.77
C LYS A 133 0.32 19.34 6.79
N GLU A 134 -0.09 20.53 6.36
CA GLU A 134 -0.75 21.53 7.22
C GLU A 134 -2.22 21.21 7.47
N THR A 135 -2.98 20.90 6.39
CA THR A 135 -4.44 20.71 6.48
C THR A 135 -4.85 19.39 7.10
N ASN A 136 -4.03 18.34 6.95
CA ASN A 136 -4.37 17.00 7.42
C ASN A 136 -3.75 16.62 8.76
N ILE A 137 -3.19 17.59 9.50
CA ILE A 137 -2.62 17.32 10.82
C ILE A 137 -3.68 16.76 11.79
N GLY A 138 -4.94 17.13 11.63
CA GLY A 138 -6.07 16.63 12.39
C GLY A 138 -6.42 15.15 12.13
N ASN A 139 -5.90 14.58 11.04
CA ASN A 139 -6.11 13.16 10.70
C ASN A 139 -5.04 12.24 11.32
N ARG A 140 -4.14 12.79 12.15
CA ARG A 140 -3.21 11.97 12.92
C ARG A 140 -3.97 11.00 13.82
N ILE A 141 -3.46 9.80 13.96
CA ILE A 141 -3.98 8.86 14.95
C ILE A 141 -3.59 9.35 16.35
N GLU A 142 -4.59 9.45 17.23
CA GLU A 142 -4.45 9.97 18.59
C GLU A 142 -4.32 8.80 19.60
N GLY A 143 -3.61 9.08 20.71
CA GLY A 143 -3.44 8.14 21.82
C GLY A 143 -2.31 7.13 21.61
N GLU A 144 -2.22 6.15 22.51
CA GLU A 144 -1.15 5.16 22.53
C GLU A 144 -1.28 4.15 21.38
N LEU A 145 -0.14 3.76 20.80
CA LEU A 145 -0.03 2.73 19.79
C LEU A 145 0.67 1.52 20.37
N THR A 146 0.08 0.34 20.22
CA THR A 146 0.70 -0.94 20.61
C THR A 146 1.49 -1.47 19.42
N LEU A 147 2.81 -1.58 19.57
CA LEU A 147 3.67 -2.06 18.49
C LEU A 147 3.57 -3.56 18.33
N ILE A 148 3.34 -4.01 17.12
CA ILE A 148 3.33 -5.42 16.76
C ILE A 148 4.76 -5.95 16.71
N ASP A 149 4.99 -7.12 17.35
CA ASP A 149 6.18 -7.94 17.14
C ASP A 149 5.87 -8.98 16.07
N VAL A 150 6.25 -8.71 14.82
CA VAL A 150 5.95 -9.56 13.66
C VAL A 150 6.54 -10.98 13.74
N SER A 151 7.48 -11.21 14.67
CA SER A 151 8.05 -12.53 14.90
C SER A 151 7.18 -13.44 15.77
N LYS A 152 6.06 -12.94 16.28
CA LYS A 152 5.13 -13.66 17.16
C LYS A 152 3.71 -13.60 16.64
N PRO A 153 2.91 -14.66 16.88
CA PRO A 153 1.48 -14.61 16.60
C PRO A 153 0.79 -13.48 17.37
N LEU A 154 -0.20 -12.85 16.74
CA LEU A 154 -1.07 -11.86 17.34
C LEU A 154 -2.52 -12.37 17.31
N PHE A 155 -3.14 -12.59 18.45
CA PHE A 155 -4.49 -13.19 18.56
C PHE A 155 -4.63 -14.50 17.78
N ASP A 156 -3.60 -15.35 17.86
CA ASP A 156 -3.45 -16.62 17.13
C ASP A 156 -3.29 -16.49 15.59
N PHE A 157 -3.18 -15.26 15.06
CA PHE A 157 -2.76 -15.06 13.68
C PHE A 157 -1.23 -15.12 13.56
N ASP A 158 -0.75 -15.89 12.61
CA ASP A 158 0.62 -15.74 12.12
C ASP A 158 0.72 -14.47 11.27
N LEU A 159 1.74 -13.67 11.54
CA LEU A 159 1.94 -12.39 10.85
C LEU A 159 2.94 -12.57 9.71
N VAL A 160 2.56 -12.12 8.53
CA VAL A 160 3.41 -12.14 7.34
C VAL A 160 3.69 -10.71 6.93
N GLU A 161 4.96 -10.29 7.00
CA GLU A 161 5.35 -8.99 6.44
C GLU A 161 5.19 -9.01 4.92
N THR A 162 4.43 -8.05 4.40
CA THR A 162 4.13 -7.94 2.98
C THR A 162 4.37 -6.53 2.44
N PRO A 163 5.60 -5.97 2.65
CA PRO A 163 5.93 -4.64 2.20
C PRO A 163 5.90 -4.53 0.67
N GLY A 164 5.80 -3.31 0.18
CA GLY A 164 5.79 -2.98 -1.24
C GLY A 164 4.69 -2.01 -1.59
N HIS A 165 3.41 -2.36 -1.33
CA HIS A 165 2.31 -1.39 -1.42
C HIS A 165 2.46 -0.28 -0.39
N ALA A 166 2.75 -0.67 0.84
CA ALA A 166 3.14 0.20 1.94
C ALA A 166 4.32 -0.44 2.71
N PRO A 167 5.23 0.36 3.30
CA PRO A 167 6.41 -0.18 4.01
C PRO A 167 6.07 -0.99 5.26
N ASP A 168 4.93 -0.70 5.87
CA ASP A 168 4.42 -1.27 7.10
C ASP A 168 3.34 -2.34 6.88
N GLN A 169 3.14 -2.78 5.63
CA GLN A 169 2.06 -3.72 5.34
C GLN A 169 2.35 -5.11 5.86
N ILE A 170 1.36 -5.66 6.57
CA ILE A 170 1.31 -7.04 7.03
C ILE A 170 0.06 -7.73 6.51
N ALA A 171 0.14 -9.05 6.37
CA ALA A 171 -1.01 -9.93 6.22
C ALA A 171 -1.15 -10.79 7.48
N LEU A 172 -2.38 -11.18 7.80
CA LEU A 172 -2.70 -12.00 8.98
C LEU A 172 -3.22 -13.35 8.50
N GLN A 173 -2.50 -14.44 8.81
CA GLN A 173 -2.87 -15.81 8.46
C GLN A 173 -3.42 -16.56 9.67
N TYR A 174 -4.51 -17.28 9.47
CA TYR A 174 -5.04 -18.25 10.44
C TYR A 174 -5.58 -19.47 9.68
N ASP A 175 -5.03 -20.64 9.96
CA ASP A 175 -5.33 -21.86 9.22
C ASP A 175 -5.25 -21.65 7.68
N ASP A 176 -6.34 -21.87 6.97
CA ASP A 176 -6.47 -21.73 5.52
C ASP A 176 -6.97 -20.33 5.08
N ILE A 177 -6.95 -19.34 5.98
CA ILE A 177 -7.44 -17.98 5.75
C ILE A 177 -6.28 -16.98 5.79
N LEU A 178 -6.32 -15.98 4.90
CA LEU A 178 -5.41 -14.83 4.91
C LEU A 178 -6.21 -13.53 4.82
N ILE A 179 -5.97 -12.59 5.72
CA ILE A 179 -6.39 -11.20 5.56
C ILE A 179 -5.18 -10.44 5.02
N SER A 180 -5.24 -10.03 3.76
CA SER A 180 -4.06 -9.63 2.98
C SER A 180 -3.78 -8.14 2.93
N GLY A 181 -4.62 -7.30 3.55
CA GLY A 181 -4.57 -5.86 3.26
C GLY A 181 -4.62 -5.62 1.76
N ASP A 182 -3.73 -4.75 1.28
CA ASP A 182 -3.68 -4.36 -0.13
C ASP A 182 -2.61 -5.10 -0.96
N LEU A 183 -2.07 -6.21 -0.44
CA LEU A 183 -1.16 -7.04 -1.24
C LEU A 183 -1.83 -7.59 -2.49
N LEU A 184 -3.05 -8.13 -2.32
CA LEU A 184 -3.83 -8.76 -3.38
C LEU A 184 -5.20 -8.10 -3.50
N ILE A 185 -5.55 -7.66 -4.70
CA ILE A 185 -6.88 -7.17 -5.07
C ILE A 185 -7.29 -7.92 -6.33
N HIS A 186 -8.50 -8.52 -6.32
CA HIS A 186 -8.93 -9.42 -7.40
C HIS A 186 -8.95 -8.74 -8.77
N HIS A 187 -9.51 -7.53 -8.87
CA HIS A 187 -9.84 -6.88 -10.15
C HIS A 187 -8.79 -5.88 -10.66
N ILE A 188 -7.81 -5.50 -9.85
CA ILE A 188 -6.69 -4.62 -10.20
C ILE A 188 -5.40 -5.09 -9.56
N SER A 189 -4.26 -4.69 -10.12
CA SER A 189 -2.96 -4.84 -9.44
C SER A 189 -2.81 -3.76 -8.38
N SER A 190 -2.32 -4.15 -7.21
CA SER A 190 -1.88 -3.20 -6.19
C SER A 190 -0.66 -2.42 -6.70
N ASN A 191 -0.56 -1.15 -6.34
CA ASN A 191 0.57 -0.31 -6.73
C ASN A 191 1.65 -0.37 -5.63
N ALA A 192 2.88 -0.69 -6.00
CA ALA A 192 4.04 -0.59 -5.13
C ALA A 192 4.46 0.88 -5.02
N LEU A 193 3.95 1.58 -4.00
CA LEU A 193 4.17 3.02 -3.85
C LEU A 193 5.61 3.32 -3.45
N ILE A 194 6.29 4.19 -4.21
CA ILE A 194 7.63 4.64 -3.83
C ILE A 194 7.55 5.45 -2.54
N GLU A 195 8.24 4.99 -1.53
CA GLU A 195 8.30 5.60 -0.21
C GLU A 195 9.74 5.64 0.31
N PRO A 196 10.12 6.61 1.15
CA PRO A 196 11.34 6.55 1.96
C PRO A 196 11.12 5.70 3.21
N ASP A 197 12.20 5.15 3.74
CA ASP A 197 12.23 4.65 5.12
C ASP A 197 12.22 5.82 6.13
N LYS A 198 12.24 5.52 7.43
CA LYS A 198 12.28 6.52 8.49
C LYS A 198 13.55 7.39 8.51
N HIS A 199 14.58 7.01 7.77
CA HIS A 199 15.85 7.74 7.65
C HIS A 199 15.95 8.53 6.34
N GLY A 200 14.94 8.45 5.46
CA GLY A 200 14.91 9.11 4.16
C GLY A 200 15.55 8.31 3.03
N ASN A 201 15.98 7.07 3.27
CA ASN A 201 16.50 6.21 2.22
C ASN A 201 15.33 5.68 1.36
N ARG A 202 15.58 5.58 0.05
CA ARG A 202 14.60 5.05 -0.89
C ARG A 202 14.42 3.55 -0.70
N LEU A 203 13.18 3.12 -0.56
CA LEU A 203 12.82 1.70 -0.56
C LEU A 203 12.64 1.20 -2.00
N PHE A 204 13.09 -0.02 -2.28
CA PHE A 204 12.89 -0.69 -3.57
C PHE A 204 11.54 -1.42 -3.55
N THR A 205 10.46 -0.63 -3.53
CA THR A 205 9.10 -1.09 -3.24
C THR A 205 8.56 -2.11 -4.25
N MET A 206 8.95 -2.03 -5.53
CA MET A 206 8.57 -3.03 -6.53
C MET A 206 9.21 -4.40 -6.24
N GLN A 207 10.49 -4.44 -5.86
CA GLN A 207 11.12 -5.70 -5.47
C GLN A 207 10.49 -6.26 -4.18
N GLN A 208 10.24 -5.41 -3.18
CA GLN A 208 9.54 -5.80 -1.96
C GLN A 208 8.15 -6.38 -2.27
N HIS A 209 7.39 -5.75 -3.18
CA HIS A 209 6.08 -6.24 -3.59
C HIS A 209 6.15 -7.60 -4.29
N ILE A 210 7.15 -7.81 -5.17
CA ILE A 210 7.41 -9.11 -5.82
C ILE A 210 7.72 -10.17 -4.77
N ASP A 211 8.62 -9.88 -3.83
CA ASP A 211 9.01 -10.81 -2.77
C ASP A 211 7.82 -11.16 -1.87
N SER A 212 6.98 -10.18 -1.53
CA SER A 212 5.75 -10.36 -0.77
C SER A 212 4.73 -11.24 -1.49
N LEU A 213 4.54 -11.02 -2.79
CA LEU A 213 3.68 -11.88 -3.63
C LEU A 213 4.21 -13.32 -3.65
N GLN A 214 5.52 -13.51 -3.84
CA GLN A 214 6.14 -14.83 -3.85
C GLN A 214 6.03 -15.54 -2.49
N THR A 215 6.19 -14.81 -1.39
CA THR A 215 5.99 -15.34 -0.03
C THR A 215 4.56 -15.84 0.16
N VAL A 216 3.57 -15.02 -0.17
CA VAL A 216 2.15 -15.38 -0.02
C VAL A 216 1.75 -16.49 -1.00
N GLN A 217 2.38 -16.60 -2.16
CA GLN A 217 2.14 -17.69 -3.12
C GLN A 217 2.43 -19.09 -2.52
N GLN A 218 3.37 -19.17 -1.56
CA GLN A 218 3.77 -20.43 -0.93
C GLN A 218 2.89 -20.81 0.27
N LEU A 219 2.01 -19.92 0.73
CA LEU A 219 1.13 -20.20 1.87
C LEU A 219 0.02 -21.17 1.46
N ASP A 220 -0.28 -22.13 2.34
CA ASP A 220 -1.40 -23.06 2.17
C ASP A 220 -2.70 -22.41 2.68
N VAL A 221 -3.21 -21.45 1.88
CA VAL A 221 -4.46 -20.75 2.19
C VAL A 221 -5.48 -20.98 1.07
N GLN A 222 -6.75 -21.09 1.44
CA GLN A 222 -7.86 -21.30 0.52
C GLN A 222 -8.65 -20.02 0.27
N THR A 223 -8.69 -19.13 1.29
CA THR A 223 -9.51 -17.92 1.25
C THR A 223 -8.69 -16.72 1.62
N VAL A 224 -8.64 -15.73 0.73
CA VAL A 224 -7.98 -14.44 0.98
C VAL A 224 -9.03 -13.34 1.06
N TYR A 225 -8.99 -12.59 2.15
CA TYR A 225 -9.82 -11.42 2.46
C TYR A 225 -9.01 -10.15 2.17
N PRO A 226 -9.24 -9.47 1.04
CA PRO A 226 -8.47 -8.29 0.64
C PRO A 226 -9.02 -6.99 1.22
N GLY A 227 -8.21 -5.94 1.28
CA GLY A 227 -8.64 -4.59 1.63
C GLY A 227 -9.69 -3.99 0.68
N HIS A 228 -9.78 -4.51 -0.55
CA HIS A 228 -10.69 -4.01 -1.59
C HIS A 228 -11.22 -5.12 -2.49
N GLY A 229 -12.46 -4.95 -2.96
CA GLY A 229 -13.08 -5.86 -3.92
C GLY A 229 -13.57 -7.16 -3.29
N SER A 230 -13.65 -8.22 -4.09
CA SER A 230 -14.19 -9.52 -3.67
C SER A 230 -13.15 -10.40 -3.00
N VAL A 231 -13.62 -11.32 -2.16
CA VAL A 231 -12.82 -12.43 -1.60
C VAL A 231 -12.17 -13.24 -2.74
N ILE A 232 -10.96 -13.72 -2.50
CA ILE A 232 -10.12 -14.42 -3.48
C ILE A 232 -9.96 -15.87 -3.02
N THR A 233 -10.25 -16.83 -3.91
CA THR A 233 -10.12 -18.28 -3.65
C THR A 233 -9.09 -18.96 -4.55
N ASN A 234 -8.44 -18.20 -5.43
CA ASN A 234 -7.46 -18.67 -6.38
C ASN A 234 -6.18 -17.81 -6.32
N HIS A 235 -5.73 -17.50 -5.09
CA HIS A 235 -4.63 -16.55 -4.86
C HIS A 235 -3.35 -16.90 -5.62
N GLN A 236 -2.99 -18.18 -5.70
CA GLN A 236 -1.77 -18.63 -6.40
C GLN A 236 -1.81 -18.27 -7.90
N THR A 237 -2.93 -18.54 -8.56
CA THR A 237 -3.12 -18.16 -9.98
C THR A 237 -3.10 -16.65 -10.14
N LEU A 238 -3.81 -15.92 -9.29
CA LEU A 238 -3.84 -14.47 -9.32
C LEU A 238 -2.44 -13.86 -9.11
N ILE A 239 -1.64 -14.41 -8.19
CA ILE A 239 -0.26 -13.97 -7.96
C ILE A 239 0.59 -14.20 -9.21
N GLN A 240 0.48 -15.36 -9.86
CA GLN A 240 1.20 -15.64 -11.11
C GLN A 240 0.85 -14.62 -12.20
N GLU A 241 -0.44 -14.28 -12.35
CA GLU A 241 -0.88 -13.24 -13.27
C GLU A 241 -0.29 -11.86 -12.93
N ARG A 242 -0.21 -11.49 -11.62
CA ARG A 242 0.39 -10.24 -11.17
C ARG A 242 1.89 -10.19 -11.46
N LEU A 243 2.63 -11.25 -11.15
CA LEU A 243 4.06 -11.34 -11.41
C LEU A 243 4.36 -11.29 -12.92
N LEU A 244 3.58 -12.01 -13.73
CA LEU A 244 3.69 -11.92 -15.19
C LEU A 244 3.41 -10.51 -15.72
N GLY A 245 2.38 -9.85 -15.18
CA GLY A 245 2.05 -8.46 -15.54
C GLY A 245 3.18 -7.47 -15.24
N ILE A 246 3.89 -7.65 -14.12
CA ILE A 246 5.09 -6.85 -13.78
C ILE A 246 6.18 -7.07 -14.83
N GLN A 247 6.46 -8.33 -15.20
CA GLN A 247 7.47 -8.66 -16.20
C GLN A 247 7.11 -8.09 -17.58
N GLN A 248 5.87 -8.24 -18.03
CA GLN A 248 5.38 -7.70 -19.30
C GLN A 248 5.49 -6.17 -19.35
N LYS A 249 5.21 -5.50 -18.24
CA LYS A 249 5.34 -4.04 -18.17
C LYS A 249 6.81 -3.59 -18.21
N ALA A 250 7.71 -4.31 -17.53
CA ALA A 250 9.15 -4.05 -17.61
C ALA A 250 9.67 -4.19 -19.07
N GLU A 251 9.22 -5.24 -19.78
CA GLU A 251 9.60 -5.46 -21.16
C GLU A 251 9.05 -4.36 -22.10
N HIS A 252 7.81 -3.94 -21.86
CA HIS A 252 7.24 -2.82 -22.62
C HIS A 252 7.98 -1.50 -22.37
N LEU A 253 8.40 -1.22 -21.15
CA LEU A 253 9.25 -0.05 -20.85
C LEU A 253 10.59 -0.15 -21.57
N ARG A 254 11.19 -1.33 -21.59
CA ARG A 254 12.43 -1.60 -22.33
C ARG A 254 12.27 -1.31 -23.83
N GLU A 255 11.18 -1.75 -24.44
CA GLU A 255 10.86 -1.49 -25.85
C GLU A 255 10.75 0.01 -26.16
N LEU A 256 10.10 0.78 -25.29
CA LEU A 256 9.97 2.24 -25.46
C LEU A 256 11.33 2.96 -25.50
N MET A 257 12.30 2.43 -24.77
CA MET A 257 13.65 3.02 -24.70
C MET A 257 14.60 2.57 -25.83
N LEU A 258 14.19 1.65 -26.72
CA LEU A 258 15.07 1.14 -27.82
C LEU A 258 15.52 2.22 -28.80
N GLN A 259 14.77 3.28 -28.99
CA GLN A 259 15.07 4.33 -29.96
C GLN A 259 15.96 5.44 -29.39
N LYS A 260 15.82 5.73 -28.11
CA LYS A 260 16.58 6.76 -27.39
C LYS A 260 16.46 6.56 -25.90
N PRO A 261 17.45 7.02 -25.12
CA PRO A 261 17.30 7.13 -23.66
C PRO A 261 16.07 7.99 -23.30
N MET A 262 15.36 7.61 -22.24
CA MET A 262 14.16 8.30 -21.77
C MET A 262 14.20 8.52 -20.26
N THR A 263 13.65 9.64 -19.82
CA THR A 263 13.42 9.90 -18.40
C THR A 263 12.21 9.10 -17.89
N ALA A 264 12.12 8.89 -16.57
CA ALA A 264 10.96 8.26 -15.97
C ALA A 264 9.66 9.03 -16.29
N ASN A 265 9.74 10.36 -16.36
CA ASN A 265 8.62 11.20 -16.73
C ASN A 265 8.16 11.01 -18.20
N GLU A 266 9.09 10.94 -19.16
CA GLU A 266 8.75 10.67 -20.57
C GLU A 266 8.08 9.30 -20.73
N LEU A 267 8.60 8.26 -20.05
CA LEU A 267 7.99 6.93 -20.01
C LEU A 267 6.58 6.96 -19.43
N ALA A 268 6.38 7.69 -18.30
CA ALA A 268 5.09 7.85 -17.65
C ALA A 268 4.05 8.50 -18.58
N ILE A 269 4.43 9.58 -19.26
CA ILE A 269 3.55 10.28 -20.22
C ILE A 269 3.22 9.36 -21.39
N THR A 270 4.22 8.66 -21.94
CA THR A 270 4.03 7.76 -23.09
C THR A 270 3.07 6.62 -22.78
N MET A 271 3.23 5.98 -21.61
CA MET A 271 2.40 4.82 -21.22
C MET A 271 1.00 5.20 -20.76
N TYR A 272 0.85 6.29 -20.00
CA TYR A 272 -0.38 6.56 -19.25
C TYR A 272 -1.19 7.75 -19.76
N GLN A 273 -0.64 8.60 -20.62
CA GLN A 273 -1.36 9.72 -21.27
C GLN A 273 -2.27 10.48 -20.27
N LYS A 274 -3.60 10.42 -20.46
CA LYS A 274 -4.57 11.13 -19.57
C LYS A 274 -4.51 10.71 -18.10
N ARG A 275 -4.14 9.46 -17.80
CA ARG A 275 -3.99 9.01 -16.41
C ARG A 275 -2.80 9.67 -15.71
N TYR A 276 -1.75 10.00 -16.45
CA TYR A 276 -0.60 10.74 -15.91
C TYR A 276 -1.03 12.02 -15.20
N GLU A 277 -1.93 12.82 -15.78
CA GLU A 277 -2.37 14.09 -15.17
C GLU A 277 -3.26 13.87 -13.93
N THR A 278 -4.15 12.87 -13.97
CA THR A 278 -5.15 12.64 -12.92
C THR A 278 -4.64 11.79 -11.77
N GLN A 279 -3.65 10.94 -12.02
CA GLN A 279 -3.10 9.97 -11.06
C GLN A 279 -1.56 10.05 -10.97
N PHE A 280 -1.01 11.24 -11.14
CA PHE A 280 0.43 11.49 -11.22
C PHE A 280 1.27 10.73 -10.17
N PRO A 281 0.98 10.77 -8.85
CA PRO A 281 1.80 10.06 -7.88
C PRO A 281 1.82 8.54 -8.05
N LEU A 282 0.66 7.95 -8.42
CA LEU A 282 0.53 6.51 -8.62
C LEU A 282 1.28 6.07 -9.88
N VAL A 283 1.11 6.83 -10.97
CA VAL A 283 1.80 6.58 -12.25
C VAL A 283 3.31 6.70 -12.08
N MET A 284 3.79 7.75 -11.41
CA MET A 284 5.23 7.93 -11.18
C MET A 284 5.80 6.83 -10.28
N SER A 285 5.09 6.44 -9.21
CA SER A 285 5.53 5.31 -8.37
C SER A 285 5.64 4.02 -9.17
N GLU A 286 4.68 3.75 -10.04
CA GLU A 286 4.69 2.55 -10.86
C GLU A 286 5.86 2.53 -11.85
N ILE A 287 6.09 3.63 -12.58
CA ILE A 287 7.20 3.72 -13.54
C ILE A 287 8.56 3.64 -12.85
N ILE A 288 8.74 4.43 -11.80
CA ILE A 288 10.01 4.47 -11.07
C ILE A 288 10.30 3.11 -10.41
N GLY A 289 9.26 2.48 -9.83
CA GLY A 289 9.41 1.14 -9.23
C GLY A 289 9.81 0.07 -10.26
N HIS A 290 9.23 0.12 -11.48
CA HIS A 290 9.65 -0.77 -12.56
C HIS A 290 11.07 -0.50 -13.03
N LEU A 291 11.49 0.77 -13.15
CA LEU A 291 12.87 1.12 -13.52
C LEU A 291 13.87 0.61 -12.48
N ASP A 292 13.57 0.74 -11.18
CA ASP A 292 14.38 0.15 -10.11
C ASP A 292 14.51 -1.37 -10.24
N TYR A 293 13.39 -2.04 -10.49
CA TYR A 293 13.36 -3.48 -10.73
C TYR A 293 14.20 -3.84 -11.96
N MET A 294 14.05 -3.12 -13.06
CA MET A 294 14.81 -3.36 -14.31
C MET A 294 16.31 -3.14 -14.10
N GLU A 295 16.73 -2.09 -13.36
CA GLU A 295 18.15 -1.90 -12.99
C GLU A 295 18.68 -3.09 -12.19
N SER A 296 17.92 -3.57 -11.19
CA SER A 296 18.32 -4.71 -10.35
C SER A 296 18.49 -6.01 -11.14
N LYS A 297 17.82 -6.12 -12.30
CA LYS A 297 17.90 -7.27 -13.22
C LYS A 297 18.84 -7.05 -14.40
N ASN A 298 19.60 -5.95 -14.42
CA ASN A 298 20.46 -5.55 -15.54
C ASN A 298 19.73 -5.43 -16.89
N MET A 299 18.42 -5.10 -16.86
CA MET A 299 17.62 -4.86 -18.07
C MET A 299 17.79 -3.42 -18.60
N THR A 300 18.13 -2.50 -17.73
CA THR A 300 18.36 -1.09 -18.04
C THR A 300 19.50 -0.52 -17.21
N VAL A 301 20.11 0.54 -17.73
CA VAL A 301 21.11 1.37 -17.05
C VAL A 301 20.65 2.82 -17.09
N LYS A 302 21.02 3.58 -16.07
CA LYS A 302 20.73 5.02 -16.02
C LYS A 302 21.98 5.86 -16.12
N THR A 303 21.84 7.01 -16.78
CA THR A 303 22.85 8.05 -16.90
C THR A 303 22.29 9.37 -16.37
N GLU A 304 23.06 10.06 -15.55
CA GLU A 304 22.67 11.38 -15.04
C GLU A 304 23.09 12.48 -16.03
N LYS A 305 22.13 13.35 -16.37
CA LYS A 305 22.37 14.55 -17.18
C LYS A 305 21.70 15.75 -16.53
N GLY A 306 22.50 16.64 -15.96
CA GLY A 306 21.98 17.87 -15.34
C GLY A 306 21.05 17.64 -14.15
N GLY A 307 21.28 16.59 -13.37
CA GLY A 307 20.46 16.21 -12.21
C GLY A 307 19.21 15.38 -12.55
N ILE A 308 19.03 15.00 -13.82
CA ILE A 308 17.93 14.16 -14.30
C ILE A 308 18.50 12.83 -14.76
N PHE A 309 17.83 11.73 -14.42
CA PHE A 309 18.19 10.40 -14.89
C PHE A 309 17.48 10.06 -16.21
N GLU A 310 18.27 9.66 -17.20
CA GLU A 310 17.81 9.02 -18.43
C GLU A 310 18.14 7.53 -18.36
N PHE A 311 17.22 6.70 -18.82
CA PHE A 311 17.34 5.25 -18.82
C PHE A 311 17.44 4.74 -20.26
N GLU A 312 18.28 3.72 -20.45
CA GLU A 312 18.42 3.01 -21.73
C GLU A 312 18.53 1.49 -21.49
N PRO A 313 18.07 0.66 -22.45
CA PRO A 313 18.13 -0.78 -22.30
C PRO A 313 19.58 -1.29 -22.33
N VAL A 314 19.86 -2.29 -21.49
CA VAL A 314 21.08 -3.08 -21.64
C VAL A 314 20.86 -4.08 -22.77
N PHE A 315 21.77 -4.10 -23.75
CA PHE A 315 21.81 -5.12 -24.78
C PHE A 315 22.78 -6.22 -24.36
N ASP A 316 22.30 -7.46 -24.33
CA ASP A 316 23.21 -8.59 -24.21
C ASP A 316 24.17 -8.56 -25.40
N HIS A 317 25.42 -8.27 -25.14
CA HIS A 317 26.44 -8.51 -26.14
C HIS A 317 26.53 -10.04 -26.32
N VAL A 318 25.80 -10.53 -27.32
CA VAL A 318 25.97 -11.91 -27.78
C VAL A 318 27.46 -12.10 -28.06
N LYS A 319 28.17 -12.81 -27.15
CA LYS A 319 29.53 -13.27 -27.33
C LYS A 319 29.53 -14.48 -28.25
#